data_947b8344570f3cfb04f410ebcb1189de
#
_entry.id   947b8344570f3cfb04f410ebcb1189de
#
_cell.length_a   1.000
_cell.length_b   1.000
_cell.length_c   1.000
_cell.angle_alpha   90.00
_cell.angle_beta   90.00
_cell.angle_gamma   90.00
#
_symmetry.space_group_name_H-M   'P 1'
#
loop_
_entity.id
_entity.type
_entity.pdbx_description
1 polymer ?
#
loop_
_entity_poly.entity_id
_entity_poly.type
_entity_poly.pdbx_seq_one_letter_code
_entity_poly.pdbx_strand_id
1 'polypeptide(L)'
;MADNTIPGAPGNHIPTGSEPTEPTTPPTPKADQQPPAPYSPTGCPFHFGAGEPDPRAQQGEFLTTAQGTRLGETSHSLRAGTRGPLLMQDHHFREKITHFDHERIPERVVHARGAAAHGVFRSNGKASKISKAGLFAEGKETPVFWRFSTVLGSRGSADSVRDTRGTAIKFYTDEGTWDLVGNNIPVFFIQDAMKFPDFIHSQKRLGTNGLRDADMQWDFWTRNPETTHQVTYLMGDRGTP
;
A
#
# COMPACT_ATOMS: atom_id res chain seq x y z
N MET A 1 -16.44 -1.48 -57.31
CA MET A 1 -16.15 -2.80 -56.72
C MET A 1 -14.66 -2.82 -56.45
N ALA A 2 -14.23 -2.55 -55.25
CA ALA A 2 -12.81 -2.56 -54.86
C ALA A 2 -12.58 -3.82 -54.01
N ASP A 3 -11.67 -4.62 -54.48
CA ASP A 3 -11.23 -5.87 -53.86
C ASP A 3 -10.32 -5.55 -52.66
N ASN A 4 -10.71 -6.01 -51.48
CA ASN A 4 -9.98 -5.81 -50.24
C ASN A 4 -9.42 -7.14 -49.73
N THR A 5 -8.36 -7.61 -50.39
CA THR A 5 -7.60 -8.77 -49.92
C THR A 5 -6.52 -8.33 -48.94
N ILE A 6 -6.65 -8.77 -47.66
CA ILE A 6 -5.65 -8.62 -46.60
C ILE A 6 -4.57 -9.70 -46.81
N PRO A 7 -3.26 -9.38 -46.80
CA PRO A 7 -2.20 -10.38 -46.90
C PRO A 7 -2.11 -11.22 -45.62
N GLY A 8 -1.91 -12.53 -45.83
CA GLY A 8 -1.97 -13.54 -44.82
C GLY A 8 -0.98 -13.42 -43.65
N ALA A 9 -1.48 -13.73 -42.48
CA ALA A 9 -0.70 -13.97 -41.29
C ALA A 9 0.12 -15.29 -41.39
N PRO A 10 1.33 -15.34 -40.85
CA PRO A 10 2.11 -16.57 -40.85
C PRO A 10 1.48 -17.63 -39.94
N GLY A 11 1.34 -18.84 -40.53
CA GLY A 11 0.70 -19.98 -39.88
C GLY A 11 1.42 -20.41 -38.58
N ASN A 12 0.67 -20.51 -37.52
CA ASN A 12 1.09 -21.17 -36.30
C ASN A 12 1.18 -22.69 -36.53
N HIS A 13 2.39 -23.20 -36.59
CA HIS A 13 2.67 -24.60 -36.52
C HIS A 13 2.48 -25.08 -35.08
N ILE A 14 1.38 -25.78 -34.82
CA ILE A 14 1.18 -26.50 -33.56
C ILE A 14 1.92 -27.83 -33.67
N PRO A 15 2.91 -28.13 -32.83
CA PRO A 15 3.52 -29.45 -32.83
C PRO A 15 2.50 -30.49 -32.28
N THR A 16 2.08 -31.40 -33.08
CA THR A 16 1.34 -32.57 -32.65
C THR A 16 2.31 -33.58 -32.13
N GLY A 17 2.12 -34.03 -30.90
CA GLY A 17 2.66 -35.29 -30.41
C GLY A 17 3.72 -35.16 -29.31
N SER A 18 3.28 -35.10 -28.08
CA SER A 18 3.93 -35.78 -26.97
C SER A 18 2.86 -36.62 -26.26
N GLU A 19 3.13 -37.91 -26.13
CA GLU A 19 2.29 -38.83 -25.37
C GLU A 19 2.04 -38.32 -23.96
N PRO A 20 0.85 -38.56 -23.37
CA PRO A 20 0.59 -38.21 -21.98
C PRO A 20 1.53 -38.99 -21.07
N THR A 21 2.48 -38.33 -20.45
CA THR A 21 3.22 -38.87 -19.32
C THR A 21 2.23 -39.17 -18.21
N GLU A 22 2.21 -40.39 -17.71
CA GLU A 22 1.42 -40.77 -16.53
C GLU A 22 1.65 -39.79 -15.39
N PRO A 23 0.60 -39.42 -14.63
CA PRO A 23 0.75 -38.55 -13.48
C PRO A 23 1.68 -39.20 -12.45
N THR A 24 2.89 -38.67 -12.31
CA THR A 24 3.78 -39.07 -11.24
C THR A 24 3.12 -38.74 -9.92
N THR A 25 2.72 -39.75 -9.17
CA THR A 25 2.25 -39.64 -7.80
C THR A 25 3.27 -38.79 -7.02
N PRO A 26 2.87 -37.74 -6.31
CA PRO A 26 3.79 -36.98 -5.48
C PRO A 26 4.45 -37.95 -4.48
N PRO A 27 5.75 -37.78 -4.20
CA PRO A 27 6.45 -38.68 -3.30
C PRO A 27 5.76 -38.70 -1.94
N THR A 28 5.44 -39.87 -1.43
CA THR A 28 4.88 -40.06 -0.09
C THR A 28 5.83 -39.42 0.90
N PRO A 29 5.34 -38.54 1.80
CA PRO A 29 6.18 -37.92 2.82
C PRO A 29 6.90 -39.01 3.62
N LYS A 30 8.21 -38.87 3.80
CA LYS A 30 8.98 -39.81 4.60
C LYS A 30 8.45 -39.76 6.04
N ALA A 31 8.35 -40.93 6.68
CA ALA A 31 7.73 -41.12 8.01
C ALA A 31 8.43 -40.36 9.16
N ASP A 32 9.54 -39.70 8.89
CA ASP A 32 10.31 -38.89 9.82
C ASP A 32 9.97 -37.39 9.76
N GLN A 33 9.09 -36.96 8.86
CA GLN A 33 8.51 -35.62 8.89
C GLN A 33 7.30 -35.60 9.81
N GLN A 34 7.57 -35.51 11.09
CA GLN A 34 6.55 -35.31 12.08
C GLN A 34 5.80 -34.00 11.78
N PRO A 35 4.45 -34.01 11.70
CA PRO A 35 3.71 -32.77 11.54
C PRO A 35 4.09 -31.81 12.67
N PRO A 36 4.16 -30.49 12.41
CA PRO A 36 4.52 -29.54 13.43
C PRO A 36 3.64 -29.73 14.65
N ALA A 37 4.26 -29.66 15.83
CA ALA A 37 3.59 -29.87 17.11
C ALA A 37 2.30 -29.04 17.19
N PRO A 38 1.21 -29.63 17.72
CA PRO A 38 -0.04 -28.91 17.81
C PRO A 38 0.15 -27.67 18.66
N TYR A 39 -0.41 -26.59 18.17
CA TYR A 39 -0.50 -25.25 18.73
C TYR A 39 -0.35 -25.19 20.26
N SER A 40 0.70 -24.55 20.77
CA SER A 40 0.80 -24.23 22.18
C SER A 40 -0.15 -23.08 22.50
N PRO A 41 -1.14 -23.26 23.39
CA PRO A 41 -2.13 -22.23 23.69
C PRO A 41 -1.55 -21.03 24.47
N THR A 42 -0.26 -21.02 24.79
CA THR A 42 0.40 -20.00 25.62
C THR A 42 1.36 -19.09 24.85
N GLY A 43 1.50 -19.25 23.54
CA GLY A 43 2.41 -18.41 22.74
C GLY A 43 1.82 -18.02 21.40
N CYS A 44 2.07 -16.79 20.99
CA CYS A 44 1.86 -16.38 19.60
C CYS A 44 2.71 -17.29 18.71
N PRO A 45 2.14 -17.95 17.68
CA PRO A 45 2.92 -18.80 16.78
C PRO A 45 4.00 -18.03 16.00
N PHE A 46 4.02 -16.71 16.17
CA PHE A 46 4.95 -15.79 15.52
C PHE A 46 5.85 -15.04 16.49
N HIS A 47 5.87 -15.43 17.77
CA HIS A 47 6.74 -14.79 18.75
C HIS A 47 8.04 -15.57 18.83
N PHE A 48 9.02 -15.13 18.07
CA PHE A 48 10.40 -15.59 18.19
C PHE A 48 11.14 -14.62 19.11
N GLY A 49 11.92 -15.17 20.04
CA GLY A 49 12.82 -14.38 20.87
C GLY A 49 13.74 -13.53 20.00
N ALA A 50 14.08 -12.34 20.44
CA ALA A 50 15.00 -11.47 19.72
C ALA A 50 16.33 -12.23 19.44
N GLY A 51 16.63 -12.46 18.19
CA GLY A 51 17.84 -13.17 17.75
C GLY A 51 17.67 -14.65 17.40
N GLU A 52 16.50 -15.24 17.63
CA GLU A 52 16.26 -16.59 17.13
C GLU A 52 15.78 -16.57 15.66
N PRO A 53 16.36 -17.39 14.78
CA PRO A 53 15.88 -17.49 13.42
C PRO A 53 14.46 -18.05 13.40
N ASP A 54 13.60 -17.50 12.53
CA ASP A 54 12.26 -18.00 12.33
C ASP A 54 12.31 -19.49 11.91
N PRO A 55 11.83 -20.43 12.76
CA PRO A 55 11.88 -21.86 12.44
C PRO A 55 11.13 -22.21 11.14
N ARG A 56 10.19 -21.37 10.69
CA ARG A 56 9.49 -21.57 9.41
C ARG A 56 10.41 -21.32 8.23
N ALA A 57 11.34 -20.37 8.34
CA ALA A 57 12.36 -20.16 7.31
C ALA A 57 13.26 -21.39 7.14
N GLN A 58 13.52 -22.12 8.22
CA GLN A 58 14.29 -23.36 8.21
C GLN A 58 13.50 -24.53 7.62
N GLN A 59 12.18 -24.52 7.71
CA GLN A 59 11.29 -25.55 7.15
C GLN A 59 10.96 -25.32 5.69
N GLY A 60 11.48 -24.26 5.08
CA GLY A 60 11.17 -23.92 3.69
C GLY A 60 9.74 -23.41 3.50
N GLU A 61 9.16 -22.80 4.52
CA GLU A 61 7.88 -22.10 4.40
C GLU A 61 7.97 -20.98 3.36
N PHE A 62 6.90 -20.76 2.69
CA PHE A 62 6.78 -19.77 1.63
C PHE A 62 5.49 -18.97 1.78
N LEU A 63 5.54 -17.75 1.29
CA LEU A 63 4.35 -16.89 1.26
C LEU A 63 3.38 -17.38 0.19
N THR A 64 2.10 -17.26 0.49
CA THR A 64 1.02 -17.53 -0.46
C THR A 64 0.02 -16.40 -0.49
N THR A 65 -0.74 -16.33 -1.58
CA THR A 65 -2.00 -15.57 -1.60
C THR A 65 -3.05 -16.24 -0.71
N ALA A 66 -4.17 -15.58 -0.48
CA ALA A 66 -5.31 -16.17 0.21
C ALA A 66 -5.87 -17.43 -0.48
N GLN A 67 -5.64 -17.59 -1.79
CA GLN A 67 -6.01 -18.76 -2.57
C GLN A 67 -4.93 -19.87 -2.58
N GLY A 68 -3.82 -19.69 -1.87
CA GLY A 68 -2.75 -20.66 -1.78
C GLY A 68 -1.73 -20.63 -2.92
N THR A 69 -1.77 -19.66 -3.82
CA THR A 69 -0.76 -19.49 -4.85
C THR A 69 0.56 -19.02 -4.22
N ARG A 70 1.65 -19.72 -4.51
CA ARG A 70 2.98 -19.36 -4.02
C ARG A 70 3.42 -18.00 -4.56
N LEU A 71 4.01 -17.20 -3.68
CA LEU A 71 4.65 -15.93 -4.02
C LEU A 71 6.16 -16.11 -3.92
N GLY A 72 6.88 -15.72 -4.97
CA GLY A 72 8.35 -15.73 -4.98
C GLY A 72 8.93 -14.65 -4.09
N GLU A 73 8.30 -13.48 -4.11
CA GLU A 73 8.64 -12.35 -3.25
C GLU A 73 7.44 -11.42 -3.10
N THR A 74 7.53 -10.47 -2.17
CA THR A 74 6.41 -9.59 -1.83
C THR A 74 6.45 -8.23 -2.53
N SER A 75 7.51 -7.94 -3.28
CA SER A 75 7.73 -6.64 -3.95
C SER A 75 7.26 -6.62 -5.41
N HIS A 76 6.84 -7.75 -5.97
CA HIS A 76 6.42 -7.89 -7.36
C HIS A 76 4.95 -7.52 -7.57
N SER A 77 4.65 -6.23 -7.57
CA SER A 77 3.35 -5.75 -8.05
C SER A 77 3.40 -5.44 -9.54
N LEU A 78 2.34 -5.81 -10.26
CA LEU A 78 2.24 -5.55 -11.70
C LEU A 78 2.16 -4.06 -11.99
N ARG A 79 2.91 -3.61 -13.00
CA ARG A 79 2.96 -2.21 -13.44
C ARG A 79 2.74 -2.07 -14.93
N ALA A 80 2.26 -0.91 -15.34
CA ALA A 80 2.28 -0.48 -16.73
C ALA A 80 3.66 0.11 -17.08
N GLY A 81 4.64 -0.74 -17.37
CA GLY A 81 6.03 -0.35 -17.66
C GLY A 81 6.90 -0.20 -16.40
N THR A 82 8.17 0.07 -16.58
CA THR A 82 9.20 0.05 -15.52
C THR A 82 8.92 1.04 -14.38
N ARG A 83 8.35 2.18 -14.67
CA ARG A 83 8.01 3.24 -13.71
C ARG A 83 6.55 3.68 -13.78
N GLY A 84 5.71 2.88 -14.42
CA GLY A 84 4.29 3.16 -14.57
C GLY A 84 3.48 2.91 -13.28
N PRO A 85 2.18 3.21 -13.33
CA PRO A 85 1.28 2.96 -12.20
C PRO A 85 1.13 1.46 -11.94
N LEU A 86 0.80 1.13 -10.69
CA LEU A 86 0.41 -0.21 -10.29
C LEU A 86 -0.93 -0.58 -10.92
N LEU A 87 -1.08 -1.84 -11.31
CA LEU A 87 -2.31 -2.32 -11.94
C LEU A 87 -3.25 -2.92 -10.90
N MET A 88 -4.50 -2.49 -10.93
CA MET A 88 -5.55 -3.03 -10.07
C MET A 88 -5.87 -4.51 -10.31
N GLN A 89 -5.41 -5.07 -11.40
CA GLN A 89 -5.52 -6.50 -11.71
C GLN A 89 -4.59 -7.36 -10.85
N ASP A 90 -3.55 -6.78 -10.28
CA ASP A 90 -2.67 -7.49 -9.38
C ASP A 90 -3.39 -7.84 -8.07
N HIS A 91 -3.82 -9.09 -7.92
CA HIS A 91 -4.53 -9.52 -6.72
C HIS A 91 -3.63 -9.56 -5.48
N HIS A 92 -2.31 -9.79 -5.63
CA HIS A 92 -1.36 -9.73 -4.54
C HIS A 92 -1.29 -8.30 -3.95
N PHE A 93 -1.22 -7.30 -4.81
CA PHE A 93 -1.29 -5.89 -4.40
C PHE A 93 -2.58 -5.59 -3.61
N ARG A 94 -3.72 -6.04 -4.12
CA ARG A 94 -5.01 -5.84 -3.45
C ARG A 94 -5.09 -6.55 -2.11
N GLU A 95 -4.67 -7.82 -2.04
CA GLU A 95 -4.66 -8.59 -0.79
C GLU A 95 -3.79 -7.95 0.28
N LYS A 96 -2.62 -7.47 -0.10
CA LYS A 96 -1.68 -6.83 0.81
C LYS A 96 -2.27 -5.56 1.45
N ILE A 97 -2.99 -4.76 0.68
CA ILE A 97 -3.68 -3.58 1.20
C ILE A 97 -4.90 -3.97 2.03
N THR A 98 -5.73 -4.88 1.54
CA THR A 98 -6.98 -5.24 2.22
C THR A 98 -6.75 -6.02 3.51
N HIS A 99 -5.61 -6.70 3.65
CA HIS A 99 -5.25 -7.35 4.90
C HIS A 99 -5.27 -6.39 6.10
N PHE A 100 -4.83 -5.17 5.90
CA PHE A 100 -4.90 -4.11 6.91
C PHE A 100 -6.35 -3.85 7.39
N ASP A 101 -7.31 -3.81 6.48
CA ASP A 101 -8.72 -3.56 6.80
C ASP A 101 -9.37 -4.75 7.51
N HIS A 102 -8.96 -5.97 7.19
CA HIS A 102 -9.52 -7.19 7.77
C HIS A 102 -9.13 -7.40 9.24
N GLU A 103 -8.11 -6.71 9.74
CA GLU A 103 -7.68 -6.77 11.14
C GLU A 103 -8.53 -5.93 12.09
N ARG A 104 -9.43 -5.08 11.58
CA ARG A 104 -10.08 -4.02 12.35
C ARG A 104 -11.47 -3.68 11.80
N ILE A 105 -12.24 -2.92 12.58
CA ILE A 105 -13.41 -2.22 12.05
C ILE A 105 -12.89 -1.26 10.95
N PRO A 106 -13.45 -1.33 9.74
CA PRO A 106 -12.93 -0.56 8.61
C PRO A 106 -12.81 0.94 8.91
N GLU A 107 -11.62 1.48 8.61
CA GLU A 107 -11.30 2.90 8.67
C GLU A 107 -10.43 3.23 7.45
N ARG A 108 -10.11 4.50 7.20
CA ARG A 108 -9.13 4.83 6.16
C ARG A 108 -7.80 4.15 6.47
N VAL A 109 -7.16 3.62 5.43
CA VAL A 109 -5.84 2.95 5.54
C VAL A 109 -4.80 3.89 6.16
N VAL A 110 -4.82 5.14 5.75
CA VAL A 110 -4.12 6.26 6.37
C VAL A 110 -5.08 7.44 6.51
N HIS A 111 -4.78 8.39 7.36
CA HIS A 111 -5.63 9.57 7.63
C HIS A 111 -6.99 9.23 8.26
N ALA A 112 -7.08 8.19 9.07
CA ALA A 112 -8.34 7.77 9.72
C ALA A 112 -8.85 8.82 10.71
N ARG A 113 -7.95 9.42 11.51
CA ARG A 113 -8.26 10.54 12.41
C ARG A 113 -8.25 11.84 11.63
N GLY A 114 -9.35 12.60 11.69
CA GLY A 114 -9.43 13.88 11.02
C GLY A 114 -10.73 14.62 11.27
N ALA A 115 -10.73 15.89 10.90
CA ALA A 115 -11.88 16.77 10.90
C ALA A 115 -11.93 17.56 9.60
N ALA A 116 -13.09 18.08 9.24
CA ALA A 116 -13.27 18.80 8.00
C ALA A 116 -14.15 20.04 8.17
N ALA A 117 -14.03 20.98 7.25
CA ALA A 117 -14.84 22.18 7.19
C ALA A 117 -15.21 22.51 5.74
N HIS A 118 -16.37 23.11 5.58
CA HIS A 118 -16.75 23.81 4.35
C HIS A 118 -16.21 25.21 4.38
N GLY A 119 -15.88 25.75 3.21
CA GLY A 119 -15.39 27.11 3.09
C GLY A 119 -15.45 27.64 1.67
N VAL A 120 -14.87 28.80 1.46
CA VAL A 120 -14.76 29.46 0.16
C VAL A 120 -13.31 29.83 -0.07
N PHE A 121 -12.76 29.41 -1.20
CA PHE A 121 -11.49 29.88 -1.69
C PHE A 121 -11.70 31.12 -2.53
N ARG A 122 -11.00 32.20 -2.21
CA ARG A 122 -11.01 33.45 -2.98
C ARG A 122 -9.63 33.67 -3.60
N SER A 123 -9.59 33.67 -4.92
CA SER A 123 -8.35 33.90 -5.65
C SER A 123 -7.93 35.38 -5.62
N ASN A 124 -6.66 35.61 -5.40
CA ASN A 124 -6.06 36.96 -5.52
C ASN A 124 -5.51 37.23 -6.93
N GLY A 125 -5.77 36.39 -7.88
CA GLY A 125 -5.34 36.50 -9.27
C GLY A 125 -3.85 36.28 -9.56
N LYS A 126 -2.99 36.15 -8.56
CA LYS A 126 -1.53 36.03 -8.79
C LYS A 126 -1.16 34.77 -9.56
N ALA A 127 -1.85 33.66 -9.33
CA ALA A 127 -1.60 32.39 -10.01
C ALA A 127 -2.09 32.37 -11.46
N SER A 128 -2.95 33.30 -11.89
CA SER A 128 -3.37 33.41 -13.28
C SER A 128 -2.23 33.72 -14.26
N LYS A 129 -1.09 34.20 -13.71
CA LYS A 129 0.12 34.45 -14.51
C LYS A 129 0.82 33.15 -14.95
N ILE A 130 0.58 32.05 -14.25
CA ILE A 130 1.23 30.75 -14.50
C ILE A 130 0.24 29.62 -14.81
N SER A 131 -1.06 29.86 -14.61
CA SER A 131 -2.11 28.86 -14.87
C SER A 131 -3.30 29.51 -15.55
N LYS A 132 -3.89 28.78 -16.51
CA LYS A 132 -5.11 29.19 -17.23
C LYS A 132 -6.41 28.74 -16.52
N ALA A 133 -6.31 27.96 -15.43
CA ALA A 133 -7.47 27.44 -14.73
C ALA A 133 -8.34 28.56 -14.19
N GLY A 134 -9.65 28.50 -14.43
CA GLY A 134 -10.61 29.52 -13.98
C GLY A 134 -10.62 29.73 -12.47
N LEU A 135 -10.24 28.72 -11.71
CA LEU A 135 -10.04 28.77 -10.26
C LEU A 135 -9.14 29.95 -9.83
N PHE A 136 -8.15 30.32 -10.62
CA PHE A 136 -7.16 31.34 -10.29
C PHE A 136 -7.46 32.72 -10.85
N ALA A 137 -8.60 32.91 -11.50
CA ALA A 137 -9.02 34.22 -11.95
C ALA A 137 -9.15 35.17 -10.75
N GLU A 138 -8.78 36.44 -10.94
CA GLU A 138 -8.82 37.43 -9.87
C GLU A 138 -10.25 37.63 -9.31
N GLY A 139 -10.38 37.59 -7.99
CA GLY A 139 -11.66 37.74 -7.31
C GLY A 139 -12.58 36.49 -7.42
N LYS A 140 -12.18 35.44 -8.14
CA LYS A 140 -13.00 34.22 -8.25
C LYS A 140 -13.18 33.60 -6.87
N GLU A 141 -14.43 33.33 -6.53
CA GLU A 141 -14.81 32.57 -5.35
C GLU A 141 -15.18 31.15 -5.77
N THR A 142 -14.64 30.16 -5.07
CA THR A 142 -14.88 28.73 -5.33
C THR A 142 -15.21 28.03 -4.01
N PRO A 143 -16.35 27.35 -3.90
CA PRO A 143 -16.65 26.52 -2.74
C PRO A 143 -15.59 25.45 -2.55
N VAL A 144 -15.23 25.19 -1.30
CA VAL A 144 -14.26 24.15 -0.95
C VAL A 144 -14.73 23.29 0.20
N PHE A 145 -14.24 22.05 0.21
CA PHE A 145 -14.32 21.17 1.36
C PHE A 145 -12.89 20.82 1.77
N TRP A 146 -12.51 21.17 2.99
CA TRP A 146 -11.14 21.01 3.48
C TRP A 146 -11.12 20.01 4.64
N ARG A 147 -10.29 18.97 4.50
CA ARG A 147 -10.09 17.97 5.55
C ARG A 147 -8.66 18.04 6.07
N PHE A 148 -8.54 18.09 7.39
CA PHE A 148 -7.30 18.00 8.15
C PHE A 148 -7.23 16.62 8.81
N SER A 149 -6.06 16.00 8.85
CA SER A 149 -5.92 14.64 9.40
C SER A 149 -4.52 14.39 9.94
N THR A 150 -4.40 13.42 10.85
CA THR A 150 -3.14 12.72 11.11
C THR A 150 -2.92 11.67 10.03
N VAL A 151 -1.73 11.05 9.93
CA VAL A 151 -1.45 10.04 8.91
C VAL A 151 -1.60 8.63 9.47
N LEU A 152 -0.85 8.27 10.49
CA LEU A 152 -0.81 6.91 11.03
C LEU A 152 -1.82 6.67 12.16
N GLY A 153 -2.41 7.72 12.70
CA GLY A 153 -3.36 7.63 13.81
C GLY A 153 -4.63 6.89 13.41
N SER A 154 -5.06 5.92 14.23
CA SER A 154 -6.39 5.32 14.15
C SER A 154 -7.47 6.36 14.43
N ARG A 155 -8.71 6.10 14.00
CA ARG A 155 -9.82 7.04 14.13
C ARG A 155 -10.02 7.58 15.55
N GLY A 156 -9.76 6.77 16.59
CA GLY A 156 -9.89 7.14 18.00
C GLY A 156 -8.63 7.72 18.65
N SER A 157 -7.53 7.90 17.89
CA SER A 157 -6.28 8.43 18.43
C SER A 157 -6.37 9.92 18.76
N ALA A 158 -5.47 10.40 19.65
CA ALA A 158 -5.39 11.83 20.00
C ALA A 158 -4.77 12.64 18.87
N ASP A 159 -5.20 13.90 18.73
CA ASP A 159 -4.62 14.83 17.76
C ASP A 159 -3.20 15.28 18.14
N SER A 160 -2.84 15.18 19.42
CA SER A 160 -1.52 15.58 19.96
C SER A 160 -0.43 14.52 19.78
N VAL A 161 -0.75 13.34 19.27
CA VAL A 161 0.27 12.31 18.98
C VAL A 161 1.20 12.81 17.87
N ARG A 162 2.51 12.60 18.04
CA ARG A 162 3.48 12.87 16.96
C ARG A 162 3.16 12.06 15.73
N ASP A 163 2.88 12.75 14.66
CA ASP A 163 2.49 12.18 13.38
C ASP A 163 2.60 13.27 12.30
N THR A 164 2.75 12.86 11.07
CA THR A 164 2.57 13.77 9.93
C THR A 164 1.14 14.29 9.91
N ARG A 165 0.97 15.56 9.58
CA ARG A 165 -0.35 16.16 9.38
C ARG A 165 -0.67 16.19 7.89
N GLY A 166 -1.85 15.67 7.57
CA GLY A 166 -2.38 15.66 6.22
C GLY A 166 -3.39 16.78 5.98
N THR A 167 -3.43 17.26 4.76
CA THR A 167 -4.42 18.20 4.29
C THR A 167 -4.98 17.76 2.94
N ALA A 168 -6.28 17.89 2.75
CA ALA A 168 -6.93 17.60 1.47
C ALA A 168 -8.03 18.62 1.23
N ILE A 169 -7.90 19.39 0.15
CA ILE A 169 -8.86 20.41 -0.23
C ILE A 169 -9.49 19.99 -1.54
N LYS A 170 -10.80 19.89 -1.57
CA LYS A 170 -11.59 19.71 -2.77
C LYS A 170 -12.17 21.06 -3.20
N PHE A 171 -11.81 21.51 -4.40
CA PHE A 171 -12.34 22.72 -5.02
C PHE A 171 -13.46 22.33 -5.97
N TYR A 172 -14.64 22.88 -5.77
CA TYR A 172 -15.79 22.69 -6.65
C TYR A 172 -15.81 23.79 -7.73
N THR A 173 -15.02 23.60 -8.77
CA THR A 173 -14.87 24.58 -9.84
C THR A 173 -15.93 24.41 -10.92
N ASP A 174 -16.12 25.42 -11.77
CA ASP A 174 -17.04 25.36 -12.90
C ASP A 174 -16.59 24.32 -13.96
N GLU A 175 -15.30 23.97 -13.97
CA GLU A 175 -14.69 23.03 -14.90
C GLU A 175 -14.68 21.58 -14.34
N GLY A 176 -15.19 21.38 -13.13
CA GLY A 176 -15.18 20.11 -12.42
C GLY A 176 -14.49 20.23 -11.04
N THR A 177 -14.32 19.11 -10.37
CA THR A 177 -13.63 19.09 -9.08
C THR A 177 -12.12 19.01 -9.26
N TRP A 178 -11.40 19.81 -8.46
CA TRP A 178 -9.95 19.77 -8.38
C TRP A 178 -9.52 19.54 -6.94
N ASP A 179 -8.55 18.67 -6.73
CA ASP A 179 -8.10 18.29 -5.40
C ASP A 179 -6.63 18.69 -5.18
N LEU A 180 -6.36 19.30 -4.02
CA LEU A 180 -5.01 19.52 -3.53
C LEU A 180 -4.80 18.64 -2.30
N VAL A 181 -3.80 17.76 -2.36
CA VAL A 181 -3.46 16.84 -1.28
C VAL A 181 -2.03 17.09 -0.84
N GLY A 182 -1.80 17.19 0.45
CA GLY A 182 -0.48 17.50 0.99
C GLY A 182 -0.26 16.98 2.41
N ASN A 183 1.01 17.02 2.80
CA ASN A 183 1.48 16.75 4.14
C ASN A 183 2.41 17.88 4.61
N ASN A 184 2.55 18.03 5.91
CA ASN A 184 3.40 19.07 6.52
C ASN A 184 4.87 18.63 6.72
N ILE A 185 5.36 17.72 5.90
CA ILE A 185 6.73 17.20 5.95
C ILE A 185 7.50 17.56 4.67
N PRO A 186 8.83 17.77 4.75
CA PRO A 186 9.63 18.16 3.59
C PRO A 186 9.87 17.03 2.59
N VAL A 187 9.83 15.79 3.04
CA VAL A 187 10.06 14.58 2.23
C VAL A 187 8.96 13.58 2.53
N PHE A 188 8.35 13.03 1.48
CA PHE A 188 7.40 11.94 1.65
C PHE A 188 8.14 10.66 2.03
N PHE A 189 7.57 9.87 2.92
CA PHE A 189 8.24 8.70 3.54
C PHE A 189 8.51 7.54 2.57
N ILE A 190 7.92 7.55 1.39
CA ILE A 190 8.24 6.66 0.28
C ILE A 190 8.26 7.47 -1.01
N GLN A 191 9.21 7.15 -1.91
CA GLN A 191 9.34 7.82 -3.21
C GLN A 191 8.74 6.98 -4.34
N ASP A 192 8.67 5.68 -4.17
CA ASP A 192 8.09 4.77 -5.14
C ASP A 192 6.76 4.21 -4.63
N ALA A 193 5.69 4.40 -5.41
CA ALA A 193 4.35 3.94 -5.07
C ALA A 193 4.26 2.41 -4.86
N MET A 194 5.17 1.62 -5.44
CA MET A 194 5.24 0.17 -5.17
C MET A 194 5.48 -0.17 -3.70
N LYS A 195 6.14 0.72 -2.96
CA LYS A 195 6.41 0.51 -1.54
C LYS A 195 5.17 0.76 -0.66
N PHE A 196 4.10 1.37 -1.19
CA PHE A 196 2.92 1.69 -0.39
C PHE A 196 2.23 0.45 0.19
N PRO A 197 2.00 -0.63 -0.56
CA PRO A 197 1.43 -1.86 0.02
C PRO A 197 2.30 -2.45 1.13
N ASP A 198 3.62 -2.45 0.99
CA ASP A 198 4.55 -2.93 2.02
C ASP A 198 4.52 -2.03 3.26
N PHE A 199 4.48 -0.72 3.04
CA PHE A 199 4.31 0.24 4.13
C PHE A 199 3.03 -0.03 4.92
N ILE A 200 1.89 -0.20 4.24
CA ILE A 200 0.61 -0.49 4.89
C ILE A 200 0.67 -1.83 5.62
N HIS A 201 1.23 -2.85 5.02
CA HIS A 201 1.37 -4.16 5.64
C HIS A 201 2.25 -4.11 6.89
N SER A 202 3.28 -3.27 6.91
CA SER A 202 4.12 -3.05 8.10
C SER A 202 3.35 -2.41 9.27
N GLN A 203 2.22 -1.77 9.02
CA GLN A 203 1.38 -1.15 10.05
C GLN A 203 0.34 -2.09 10.66
N LYS A 204 0.38 -3.37 10.32
CA LYS A 204 -0.54 -4.37 10.87
C LYS A 204 -0.45 -4.45 12.40
N ARG A 205 -1.44 -5.08 12.98
CA ARG A 205 -1.54 -5.30 14.42
C ARG A 205 -1.17 -6.73 14.78
N LEU A 206 -0.62 -6.89 15.97
CA LEU A 206 -0.38 -8.22 16.57
C LEU A 206 -1.72 -8.89 16.87
N GLY A 207 -1.92 -10.11 16.38
CA GLY A 207 -3.16 -10.87 16.58
C GLY A 207 -3.43 -11.22 18.05
N THR A 208 -2.40 -11.17 18.90
CA THR A 208 -2.51 -11.52 20.33
C THR A 208 -3.11 -10.42 21.19
N ASN A 209 -2.86 -9.16 20.88
CA ASN A 209 -3.20 -8.04 21.76
C ASN A 209 -3.77 -6.81 21.00
N GLY A 210 -3.81 -6.85 19.68
CA GLY A 210 -4.30 -5.75 18.85
C GLY A 210 -3.40 -4.50 18.82
N LEU A 211 -2.22 -4.55 19.43
CA LEU A 211 -1.24 -3.47 19.36
C LEU A 211 -0.51 -3.50 18.04
N ARG A 212 0.08 -2.36 17.65
CA ARG A 212 0.90 -2.30 16.44
C ARG A 212 2.15 -3.16 16.57
N ASP A 213 2.52 -3.81 15.49
CA ASP A 213 3.77 -4.55 15.40
C ASP A 213 4.93 -3.57 15.18
N ALA A 214 5.60 -3.21 16.28
CA ALA A 214 6.69 -2.25 16.24
C ALA A 214 7.91 -2.79 15.47
N ASP A 215 8.17 -4.07 15.52
CA ASP A 215 9.33 -4.69 14.87
C ASP A 215 9.17 -4.63 13.35
N MET A 216 7.97 -4.94 12.84
CA MET A 216 7.67 -4.78 11.42
C MET A 216 7.76 -3.34 10.93
N GLN A 217 7.28 -2.39 11.74
CA GLN A 217 7.38 -0.98 11.39
C GLN A 217 8.83 -0.53 11.29
N TRP A 218 9.66 -0.87 12.27
CA TRP A 218 11.08 -0.55 12.26
C TRP A 218 11.83 -1.23 11.13
N ASP A 219 11.54 -2.49 10.84
CA ASP A 219 12.16 -3.19 9.71
C ASP A 219 11.89 -2.45 8.39
N PHE A 220 10.64 -2.06 8.13
CA PHE A 220 10.32 -1.27 6.95
C PHE A 220 11.02 0.10 6.96
N TRP A 221 10.96 0.83 8.06
CA TRP A 221 11.48 2.20 8.15
C TRP A 221 12.98 2.27 7.96
N THR A 222 13.71 1.35 8.54
CA THR A 222 15.18 1.34 8.45
C THR A 222 15.71 0.93 7.09
N ARG A 223 14.92 0.21 6.31
CA ARG A 223 15.25 -0.17 4.92
C ARG A 223 14.95 0.93 3.89
N ASN A 224 14.26 1.98 4.29
CA ASN A 224 13.88 3.08 3.40
C ASN A 224 14.47 4.40 3.93
N PRO A 225 15.51 4.95 3.29
CA PRO A 225 16.17 6.17 3.75
C PRO A 225 15.22 7.35 3.90
N GLU A 226 14.28 7.53 2.98
CA GLU A 226 13.26 8.57 3.04
C GLU A 226 12.33 8.42 4.25
N THR A 227 11.97 7.18 4.60
CA THR A 227 11.15 6.90 5.79
C THR A 227 11.93 7.17 7.07
N THR A 228 13.20 6.77 7.13
CA THR A 228 14.10 7.06 8.26
C THR A 228 14.26 8.56 8.45
N HIS A 229 14.43 9.31 7.36
CA HIS A 229 14.50 10.78 7.40
C HIS A 229 13.22 11.38 8.02
N GLN A 230 12.06 10.93 7.56
CA GLN A 230 10.77 11.38 8.11
C GLN A 230 10.62 11.08 9.59
N VAL A 231 10.96 9.85 10.01
CA VAL A 231 10.85 9.44 11.42
C VAL A 231 11.74 10.31 12.31
N THR A 232 12.99 10.54 11.91
CA THR A 232 13.90 11.41 12.66
C THR A 232 13.43 12.86 12.70
N TYR A 233 12.82 13.34 11.62
CA TYR A 233 12.21 14.66 11.56
C TYR A 233 11.07 14.79 12.57
N LEU A 234 10.17 13.81 12.65
CA LEU A 234 9.07 13.77 13.62
C LEU A 234 9.58 13.61 15.06
N MET A 235 10.63 12.80 15.28
CA MET A 235 11.26 12.67 16.59
C MET A 235 11.89 13.98 17.06
N GLY A 236 12.42 14.79 16.15
CA GLY A 236 12.93 16.13 16.42
C GLY A 236 11.84 17.19 16.65
N ASP A 237 10.59 16.79 16.72
CA ASP A 237 9.41 17.67 16.94
C ASP A 237 9.19 18.74 15.87
N ARG A 238 9.75 18.55 14.69
CA ARG A 238 9.68 19.51 13.59
C ARG A 238 8.47 19.32 12.66
N GLY A 239 7.75 18.24 12.85
CA GLY A 239 6.52 17.92 12.10
C GLY A 239 5.22 18.20 12.86
N THR A 240 5.32 18.66 14.08
CA THR A 240 4.18 19.14 14.88
C THR A 240 4.07 20.65 14.80
N PRO A 241 2.87 21.20 14.63
CA PRO A 241 2.63 22.64 14.67
C PRO A 241 2.89 23.22 16.05
#